data_188994af4be396410ed946a1cf2ad676
#
_entry.id   188994af4be396410ed946a1cf2ad676
#
_cell.length_a   1.000
_cell.length_b   1.000
_cell.length_c   1.000
_cell.angle_alpha   90.00
_cell.angle_beta   90.00
_cell.angle_gamma   90.00
#
_symmetry.space_group_name_H-M   'P 1'
#
loop_
_entity.id
_entity.type
_entity.pdbx_description
1 polymer ?
#
loop_
_entity_poly.entity_id
_entity_poly.type
_entity_poly.pdbx_seq_one_letter_code
_entity_poly.pdbx_strand_id
1 'polypeptide(L)'
;MTESQPIQVRIGARNLTRRYGSVIANDAVELAVAPSTIHSIVGGNGAGKSTLMRILQGVDWPDQGTVILDDQPVRLTSPAEAFAHGVGMVHQEFMLAAPLTLLENLILGREPIGRNGLIDWRKAKGEAARLAGLAGVEIDWDMKARAAPIHVRQILEILRLLYRGADVLILDEPTAVLAPLQIDELIKLMGKLKAEGRTILFISHKLEEVLNCSDAITVMRAGRVVANTTAETTSVEALAHAMVGDNVPAPLIETHALPTGDPLISIRGVVARDPVGFERLGPLNLDIRPGEIVGVAGVGGNGQDELVECAAGILSPVAGAVRFAGADLTNASAARFRRAGIGYVSADRRHEGLCLAAALTENFIAGREHDHAFSRLGFLRGANIRSEAVRAFEGLGVRYGALGDPAGNLSGGNQQRLAISRELSRAPKLLVVAQPTRGVDIAGSAFIHNLIAAFRDGGGAVLLVSESLDEILALSDRIVCLFNGQIIGALNRPDASVETVGRMMLGRKAAA
;
A
#
# COMPACT_ATOMS: atom_id res chain seq x y z
N MET A 1 -19.48 38.13 17.08
CA MET A 1 -19.97 36.76 16.93
C MET A 1 -20.68 36.71 15.60
N THR A 2 -19.97 36.37 14.53
CA THR A 2 -20.58 36.15 13.20
C THR A 2 -21.23 34.76 13.23
N GLU A 3 -22.55 34.74 13.16
CA GLU A 3 -23.29 33.48 12.89
C GLU A 3 -22.75 32.87 11.60
N SER A 4 -22.01 31.76 11.73
CA SER A 4 -21.63 30.96 10.57
C SER A 4 -22.91 30.43 9.95
N GLN A 5 -23.18 30.76 8.69
CA GLN A 5 -24.26 30.13 7.93
C GLN A 5 -24.09 28.59 8.01
N PRO A 6 -25.19 27.87 8.19
CA PRO A 6 -25.13 26.40 8.23
C PRO A 6 -24.49 25.89 6.93
N ILE A 7 -23.44 25.11 7.05
CA ILE A 7 -22.79 24.47 5.89
C ILE A 7 -23.77 23.50 5.28
N GLN A 8 -24.10 23.69 4.02
CA GLN A 8 -24.90 22.70 3.27
C GLN A 8 -24.13 21.39 3.21
N VAL A 9 -24.77 20.29 3.59
CA VAL A 9 -24.17 18.94 3.64
C VAL A 9 -24.63 18.13 2.46
N ARG A 10 -23.73 17.83 1.51
CA ARG A 10 -24.01 16.92 0.39
C ARG A 10 -24.00 15.46 0.85
N ILE A 11 -23.02 15.07 1.68
CA ILE A 11 -22.93 13.75 2.33
C ILE A 11 -22.28 13.90 3.70
N GLY A 12 -22.75 13.14 4.68
CA GLY A 12 -22.21 13.21 6.03
C GLY A 12 -22.71 12.13 6.97
N ALA A 13 -22.33 12.26 8.21
CA ALA A 13 -22.74 11.39 9.31
C ALA A 13 -23.03 12.26 10.55
N ARG A 14 -24.06 11.91 11.28
CA ARG A 14 -24.43 12.58 12.55
C ARG A 14 -24.52 11.57 13.67
N ASN A 15 -23.67 11.75 14.69
CA ASN A 15 -23.57 10.91 15.90
C ASN A 15 -23.47 9.40 15.56
N LEU A 16 -22.68 9.08 14.53
CA LEU A 16 -22.63 7.75 13.93
C LEU A 16 -21.73 6.83 14.76
N THR A 17 -22.30 5.75 15.28
CA THR A 17 -21.60 4.72 16.06
C THR A 17 -21.76 3.36 15.42
N ARG A 18 -20.63 2.62 15.31
CA ARG A 18 -20.61 1.25 14.82
C ARG A 18 -19.71 0.37 15.67
N ARG A 19 -20.21 -0.82 16.05
CA ARG A 19 -19.52 -1.80 16.88
C ARG A 19 -19.43 -3.15 16.19
N TYR A 20 -18.31 -3.83 16.37
CA TYR A 20 -18.13 -5.22 15.97
C TYR A 20 -17.69 -6.01 17.23
N GLY A 21 -18.64 -6.70 17.86
CA GLY A 21 -18.43 -7.34 19.14
C GLY A 21 -18.00 -6.33 20.22
N SER A 22 -16.81 -6.50 20.78
CA SER A 22 -16.23 -5.58 21.80
C SER A 22 -15.54 -4.35 21.19
N VAL A 23 -15.31 -4.33 19.86
CA VAL A 23 -14.57 -3.25 19.20
C VAL A 23 -15.52 -2.15 18.72
N ILE A 24 -15.32 -0.92 19.16
CA ILE A 24 -16.03 0.27 18.67
C ILE A 24 -15.22 0.79 17.48
N ALA A 25 -15.73 0.55 16.26
CA ALA A 25 -15.04 0.96 15.03
C ALA A 25 -15.31 2.44 14.68
N ASN A 26 -16.51 2.94 14.97
CA ASN A 26 -16.86 4.36 14.93
C ASN A 26 -17.59 4.71 16.22
N ASP A 27 -17.27 5.84 16.81
CA ASP A 27 -17.80 6.30 18.09
C ASP A 27 -18.23 7.77 17.98
N ALA A 28 -19.56 7.98 17.90
CA ALA A 28 -20.18 9.29 17.76
C ALA A 28 -19.54 10.17 16.66
N VAL A 29 -19.31 9.60 15.46
CA VAL A 29 -18.66 10.29 14.35
C VAL A 29 -19.58 11.38 13.79
N GLU A 30 -19.05 12.61 13.72
CA GLU A 30 -19.66 13.74 13.03
C GLU A 30 -18.85 14.05 11.77
N LEU A 31 -19.52 14.03 10.61
CA LEU A 31 -18.91 14.36 9.31
C LEU A 31 -19.89 15.23 8.51
N ALA A 32 -19.41 16.31 7.97
CA ALA A 32 -20.12 17.20 7.08
C ALA A 32 -19.28 17.52 5.84
N VAL A 33 -19.70 17.03 4.69
CA VAL A 33 -19.02 17.26 3.41
C VAL A 33 -19.86 18.20 2.56
N ALA A 34 -19.29 19.35 2.20
CA ALA A 34 -19.96 20.32 1.38
C ALA A 34 -20.05 19.87 -0.11
N PRO A 35 -21.08 20.29 -0.85
CA PRO A 35 -21.18 19.98 -2.29
C PRO A 35 -20.01 20.60 -3.06
N SER A 36 -19.61 19.95 -4.15
CA SER A 36 -18.56 20.41 -5.07
C SER A 36 -17.22 20.70 -4.37
N THR A 37 -16.85 19.86 -3.40
CA THR A 37 -15.57 19.93 -2.69
C THR A 37 -14.81 18.64 -2.78
N ILE A 38 -13.50 18.71 -2.57
CA ILE A 38 -12.64 17.56 -2.24
C ILE A 38 -12.45 17.58 -0.74
N HIS A 39 -13.08 16.64 -0.05
CA HIS A 39 -12.99 16.46 1.39
C HIS A 39 -12.16 15.24 1.71
N SER A 40 -11.00 15.45 2.33
CA SER A 40 -10.14 14.33 2.70
C SER A 40 -10.45 13.80 4.09
N ILE A 41 -10.38 12.46 4.22
CA ILE A 41 -10.48 11.77 5.50
C ILE A 41 -9.15 11.06 5.75
N VAL A 42 -8.45 11.53 6.77
CA VAL A 42 -7.15 11.00 7.16
C VAL A 42 -7.21 10.32 8.52
N GLY A 43 -6.30 9.38 8.76
CA GLY A 43 -6.23 8.66 10.03
C GLY A 43 -5.39 7.40 9.88
N GLY A 44 -4.86 6.89 10.98
CA GLY A 44 -4.10 5.63 11.01
C GLY A 44 -4.95 4.41 10.66
N ASN A 45 -4.30 3.24 10.54
CA ASN A 45 -5.02 1.98 10.40
C ASN A 45 -5.82 1.68 11.67
N GLY A 46 -7.06 1.25 11.50
CA GLY A 46 -7.98 1.06 12.63
C GLY A 46 -8.62 2.34 13.15
N ALA A 47 -8.39 3.50 12.52
CA ALA A 47 -9.04 4.76 12.89
C ALA A 47 -10.56 4.80 12.59
N GLY A 48 -11.12 3.79 11.90
CA GLY A 48 -12.54 3.70 11.59
C GLY A 48 -12.93 4.21 10.20
N LYS A 49 -11.97 4.66 9.38
CA LYS A 49 -12.23 5.21 8.04
C LYS A 49 -13.01 4.27 7.13
N SER A 50 -12.51 3.04 6.94
CA SER A 50 -13.13 2.06 6.05
C SER A 50 -14.53 1.64 6.55
N THR A 51 -14.75 1.60 7.87
CA THR A 51 -16.07 1.35 8.45
C THR A 51 -17.04 2.48 8.12
N LEU A 52 -16.60 3.74 8.29
CA LEU A 52 -17.39 4.91 7.92
C LEU A 52 -17.76 4.89 6.43
N MET A 53 -16.79 4.60 5.55
CA MET A 53 -17.05 4.52 4.11
C MET A 53 -18.03 3.41 3.75
N ARG A 54 -17.92 2.24 4.36
CA ARG A 54 -18.88 1.14 4.16
C ARG A 54 -20.30 1.52 4.56
N ILE A 55 -20.45 2.32 5.60
CA ILE A 55 -21.75 2.84 6.03
C ILE A 55 -22.27 3.89 5.03
N LEU A 56 -21.43 4.84 4.60
CA LEU A 56 -21.82 5.85 3.62
C LEU A 56 -22.16 5.24 2.25
N GLN A 57 -21.62 4.06 1.96
CA GLN A 57 -21.91 3.30 0.73
C GLN A 57 -23.11 2.34 0.89
N GLY A 58 -23.68 2.19 2.08
CA GLY A 58 -24.78 1.25 2.34
C GLY A 58 -24.38 -0.23 2.35
N VAL A 59 -23.10 -0.55 2.49
CA VAL A 59 -22.57 -1.93 2.69
C VAL A 59 -22.76 -2.37 4.13
N ASP A 60 -22.69 -1.42 5.04
CA ASP A 60 -22.89 -1.62 6.47
C ASP A 60 -23.83 -0.54 7.02
N TRP A 61 -24.34 -0.71 8.23
CA TRP A 61 -25.26 0.25 8.86
C TRP A 61 -24.80 0.58 10.28
N PRO A 62 -25.05 1.81 10.74
CA PRO A 62 -24.67 2.22 12.08
C PRO A 62 -25.58 1.56 13.13
N ASP A 63 -25.03 1.31 14.32
CA ASP A 63 -25.80 0.90 15.50
C ASP A 63 -26.55 2.10 16.10
N GLN A 64 -25.97 3.31 16.00
CA GLN A 64 -26.58 4.58 16.41
C GLN A 64 -26.19 5.69 15.43
N GLY A 65 -27.00 6.76 15.43
CA GLY A 65 -26.79 7.90 14.53
C GLY A 65 -27.35 7.66 13.13
N THR A 66 -27.01 8.53 12.19
CA THR A 66 -27.59 8.50 10.85
C THR A 66 -26.64 9.07 9.80
N VAL A 67 -26.81 8.60 8.56
CA VAL A 67 -26.18 9.18 7.37
C VAL A 67 -27.01 10.39 6.91
N ILE A 68 -26.34 11.43 6.47
CA ILE A 68 -26.96 12.64 5.92
C ILE A 68 -26.64 12.71 4.42
N LEU A 69 -27.66 12.90 3.59
CA LEU A 69 -27.53 13.20 2.16
C LEU A 69 -28.43 14.40 1.83
N ASP A 70 -27.83 15.44 1.21
CA ASP A 70 -28.53 16.68 0.88
C ASP A 70 -29.28 17.28 2.07
N ASP A 71 -28.59 17.43 3.20
CA ASP A 71 -29.12 17.90 4.48
C ASP A 71 -30.20 17.02 5.12
N GLN A 72 -30.59 15.90 4.50
CA GLN A 72 -31.62 15.01 4.98
C GLN A 72 -31.05 13.73 5.59
N PRO A 73 -31.61 13.26 6.71
CA PRO A 73 -31.23 11.97 7.26
C PRO A 73 -31.75 10.84 6.35
N VAL A 74 -30.89 9.91 6.00
CA VAL A 74 -31.23 8.77 5.15
C VAL A 74 -30.74 7.46 5.78
N ARG A 75 -31.45 6.38 5.46
CA ARG A 75 -31.04 5.03 5.82
C ARG A 75 -30.66 4.28 4.55
N LEU A 76 -29.38 4.05 4.34
CA LEU A 76 -28.88 3.27 3.22
C LEU A 76 -28.83 1.79 3.62
N THR A 77 -29.52 0.94 2.87
CA THR A 77 -29.62 -0.51 3.14
C THR A 77 -28.86 -1.36 2.14
N SER A 78 -28.35 -0.74 1.07
CA SER A 78 -27.56 -1.41 0.04
C SER A 78 -26.70 -0.43 -0.76
N PRO A 79 -25.61 -0.89 -1.40
CA PRO A 79 -24.84 -0.08 -2.34
C PRO A 79 -25.65 0.41 -3.54
N ALA A 80 -26.66 -0.33 -3.96
CA ALA A 80 -27.55 0.06 -5.04
C ALA A 80 -28.40 1.28 -4.65
N GLU A 81 -28.88 1.34 -3.40
CA GLU A 81 -29.59 2.49 -2.86
C GLU A 81 -28.68 3.72 -2.70
N ALA A 82 -27.47 3.54 -2.16
CA ALA A 82 -26.47 4.61 -2.10
C ALA A 82 -26.19 5.16 -3.50
N PHE A 83 -26.05 4.28 -4.48
CA PHE A 83 -25.84 4.67 -5.87
C PHE A 83 -27.06 5.39 -6.48
N ALA A 84 -28.28 5.02 -6.13
CA ALA A 84 -29.49 5.73 -6.55
C ALA A 84 -29.54 7.18 -6.02
N HIS A 85 -28.87 7.46 -4.88
CA HIS A 85 -28.61 8.80 -4.34
C HIS A 85 -27.36 9.46 -4.91
N GLY A 86 -26.74 8.86 -5.93
CA GLY A 86 -25.53 9.39 -6.59
C GLY A 86 -24.23 9.11 -5.86
N VAL A 87 -24.19 8.26 -4.84
CA VAL A 87 -22.95 7.91 -4.09
C VAL A 87 -22.30 6.68 -4.70
N GLY A 88 -21.08 6.84 -5.22
CA GLY A 88 -20.26 5.74 -5.75
C GLY A 88 -18.89 5.66 -5.07
N MET A 89 -18.30 4.46 -5.02
CA MET A 89 -16.99 4.24 -4.39
C MET A 89 -16.04 3.48 -5.32
N VAL A 90 -14.80 3.96 -5.37
CA VAL A 90 -13.63 3.22 -5.86
C VAL A 90 -12.95 2.60 -4.67
N HIS A 91 -12.81 1.28 -4.69
CA HIS A 91 -12.19 0.49 -3.63
C HIS A 91 -10.67 0.45 -3.80
N GLN A 92 -9.97 0.13 -2.72
CA GLN A 92 -8.51 -0.05 -2.72
C GLN A 92 -8.05 -1.17 -3.66
N GLU A 93 -8.85 -2.25 -3.80
CA GLU A 93 -8.63 -3.32 -4.77
C GLU A 93 -9.49 -3.09 -6.02
N PHE A 94 -8.93 -3.35 -7.21
CA PHE A 94 -9.64 -3.17 -8.46
C PHE A 94 -10.83 -4.14 -8.59
N MET A 95 -12.01 -3.58 -8.84
CA MET A 95 -13.26 -4.33 -9.04
C MET A 95 -13.55 -4.52 -10.55
N LEU A 96 -12.51 -4.72 -11.36
CA LEU A 96 -12.62 -4.94 -12.79
C LEU A 96 -12.67 -6.43 -13.12
N ALA A 97 -13.51 -6.79 -14.08
CA ALA A 97 -13.56 -8.14 -14.64
C ALA A 97 -12.34 -8.34 -15.57
N ALA A 98 -11.32 -9.03 -15.08
CA ALA A 98 -10.02 -9.20 -15.74
C ALA A 98 -10.08 -9.74 -17.19
N PRO A 99 -11.00 -10.70 -17.56
CA PRO A 99 -11.09 -11.22 -18.92
C PRO A 99 -11.82 -10.28 -19.90
N LEU A 100 -12.57 -9.29 -19.41
CA LEU A 100 -13.31 -8.34 -20.25
C LEU A 100 -12.40 -7.20 -20.72
N THR A 101 -12.79 -6.56 -21.83
CA THR A 101 -12.14 -5.34 -22.33
C THR A 101 -12.40 -4.16 -21.40
N LEU A 102 -11.64 -3.07 -21.56
CA LEU A 102 -11.84 -1.83 -20.78
C LEU A 102 -13.22 -1.22 -21.10
N LEU A 103 -13.66 -1.30 -22.37
CA LEU A 103 -15.00 -0.83 -22.77
C LEU A 103 -16.11 -1.67 -22.11
N GLU A 104 -15.99 -2.99 -22.14
CA GLU A 104 -16.96 -3.87 -21.49
C GLU A 104 -17.02 -3.63 -19.98
N ASN A 105 -15.87 -3.43 -19.32
CA ASN A 105 -15.84 -3.06 -17.91
C ASN A 105 -16.49 -1.71 -17.62
N LEU A 106 -16.32 -0.71 -18.50
CA LEU A 106 -16.95 0.61 -18.34
C LEU A 106 -18.47 0.51 -18.31
N ILE A 107 -19.05 -0.22 -19.27
CA ILE A 107 -20.51 -0.28 -19.46
C ILE A 107 -21.18 -1.38 -18.61
N LEU A 108 -20.42 -2.27 -17.99
CA LEU A 108 -20.92 -3.45 -17.26
C LEU A 108 -22.00 -3.09 -16.24
N GLY A 109 -23.18 -3.70 -16.41
CA GLY A 109 -24.36 -3.50 -15.56
C GLY A 109 -25.16 -2.23 -15.87
N ARG A 110 -24.80 -1.49 -16.96
CA ARG A 110 -25.54 -0.35 -17.50
C ARG A 110 -25.30 -0.23 -19.00
N GLU A 111 -25.37 -1.36 -19.69
CA GLU A 111 -25.13 -1.48 -21.11
C GLU A 111 -26.14 -0.63 -21.90
N PRO A 112 -25.69 0.21 -22.84
CA PRO A 112 -26.60 0.94 -23.70
C PRO A 112 -27.28 -0.04 -24.67
N ILE A 113 -28.58 -0.15 -24.60
CA ILE A 113 -29.36 -1.09 -25.43
C ILE A 113 -29.92 -0.35 -26.63
N GLY A 114 -29.66 -0.89 -27.82
CA GLY A 114 -30.22 -0.44 -29.09
C GLY A 114 -31.66 -0.88 -29.31
N ARG A 115 -32.29 -0.39 -30.38
CA ARG A 115 -33.68 -0.72 -30.75
C ARG A 115 -33.93 -2.22 -30.99
N ASN A 116 -32.88 -2.98 -31.30
CA ASN A 116 -32.93 -4.43 -31.56
C ASN A 116 -32.72 -5.28 -30.26
N GLY A 117 -32.65 -4.65 -29.08
CA GLY A 117 -32.41 -5.35 -27.83
C GLY A 117 -30.97 -5.79 -27.58
N LEU A 118 -30.04 -5.46 -28.48
CA LEU A 118 -28.60 -5.74 -28.36
C LEU A 118 -27.86 -4.52 -27.84
N ILE A 119 -26.62 -4.74 -27.36
CA ILE A 119 -25.74 -3.64 -26.90
C ILE A 119 -25.41 -2.70 -28.07
N ASP A 120 -25.64 -1.41 -27.87
CA ASP A 120 -25.23 -0.36 -28.80
C ASP A 120 -23.75 0.03 -28.55
N TRP A 121 -22.86 -0.68 -29.21
CA TRP A 121 -21.42 -0.47 -29.13
C TRP A 121 -20.99 0.90 -29.64
N ARG A 122 -21.70 1.49 -30.57
CA ARG A 122 -21.42 2.85 -31.08
C ARG A 122 -21.65 3.89 -30.01
N LYS A 123 -22.77 3.78 -29.32
CA LYS A 123 -23.10 4.65 -28.17
C LYS A 123 -22.12 4.44 -27.03
N ALA A 124 -21.77 3.17 -26.71
CA ALA A 124 -20.78 2.83 -25.70
C ALA A 124 -19.41 3.48 -25.99
N LYS A 125 -18.89 3.32 -27.22
CA LYS A 125 -17.59 3.92 -27.62
C LYS A 125 -17.64 5.47 -27.62
N GLY A 126 -18.75 6.08 -28.02
CA GLY A 126 -18.92 7.52 -27.95
C GLY A 126 -18.84 8.07 -26.53
N GLU A 127 -19.53 7.45 -25.60
CA GLU A 127 -19.50 7.85 -24.20
C GLU A 127 -18.15 7.57 -23.53
N ALA A 128 -17.53 6.45 -23.87
CA ALA A 128 -16.17 6.11 -23.44
C ALA A 128 -15.14 7.16 -23.89
N ALA A 129 -15.21 7.61 -25.15
CA ALA A 129 -14.33 8.65 -25.67
C ALA A 129 -14.57 10.01 -24.97
N ARG A 130 -15.83 10.36 -24.70
CA ARG A 130 -16.18 11.58 -23.94
C ARG A 130 -15.56 11.57 -22.55
N LEU A 131 -15.68 10.45 -21.82
CA LEU A 131 -15.14 10.30 -20.47
C LEU A 131 -13.61 10.28 -20.46
N ALA A 132 -12.96 9.62 -21.43
CA ALA A 132 -11.51 9.67 -21.58
C ALA A 132 -11.01 11.09 -21.85
N GLY A 133 -11.71 11.85 -22.69
CA GLY A 133 -11.41 13.27 -22.95
C GLY A 133 -11.52 14.14 -21.70
N LEU A 134 -12.53 13.90 -20.84
CA LEU A 134 -12.66 14.57 -19.55
C LEU A 134 -11.45 14.28 -18.64
N ALA A 135 -11.05 13.01 -18.55
CA ALA A 135 -9.89 12.61 -17.77
C ALA A 135 -8.56 13.08 -18.38
N GLY A 136 -8.54 13.42 -19.67
CA GLY A 136 -7.33 13.81 -20.38
C GLY A 136 -6.38 12.65 -20.63
N VAL A 137 -6.92 11.44 -20.79
CA VAL A 137 -6.15 10.20 -20.99
C VAL A 137 -6.56 9.52 -22.31
N GLU A 138 -5.58 8.88 -22.94
CA GLU A 138 -5.84 7.99 -24.07
C GLU A 138 -5.96 6.55 -23.55
N ILE A 139 -7.08 5.91 -23.87
CA ILE A 139 -7.39 4.54 -23.43
C ILE A 139 -7.64 3.67 -24.67
N ASP A 140 -6.91 2.57 -24.77
CA ASP A 140 -7.22 1.48 -25.72
C ASP A 140 -8.40 0.65 -25.18
N TRP A 141 -9.59 0.99 -25.63
CA TRP A 141 -10.84 0.41 -25.15
C TRP A 141 -11.03 -1.06 -25.50
N ASP A 142 -10.29 -1.57 -26.47
CA ASP A 142 -10.35 -2.98 -26.89
C ASP A 142 -9.33 -3.84 -26.10
N MET A 143 -8.44 -3.21 -25.30
CA MET A 143 -7.51 -3.89 -24.39
C MET A 143 -8.25 -4.62 -23.27
N LYS A 144 -7.82 -5.83 -22.92
CA LYS A 144 -8.37 -6.55 -21.76
C LYS A 144 -7.87 -5.96 -20.44
N ALA A 145 -8.75 -5.89 -19.43
CA ALA A 145 -8.43 -5.28 -18.13
C ALA A 145 -7.20 -5.91 -17.46
N ARG A 146 -6.98 -7.22 -17.61
CA ARG A 146 -5.79 -7.91 -17.09
C ARG A 146 -4.46 -7.44 -17.68
N ALA A 147 -4.49 -6.92 -18.92
CA ALA A 147 -3.29 -6.43 -19.62
C ALA A 147 -3.08 -4.93 -19.47
N ALA A 148 -4.09 -4.20 -18.97
CA ALA A 148 -4.02 -2.77 -18.83
C ALA A 148 -3.05 -2.36 -17.71
N PRO A 149 -2.27 -1.28 -17.92
CA PRO A 149 -1.44 -0.69 -16.87
C PRO A 149 -2.27 -0.30 -15.64
N ILE A 150 -1.65 -0.33 -14.46
CA ILE A 150 -2.33 -0.09 -13.18
C ILE A 150 -3.02 1.27 -13.15
N HIS A 151 -2.36 2.34 -13.61
CA HIS A 151 -2.93 3.68 -13.66
C HIS A 151 -4.17 3.77 -14.58
N VAL A 152 -4.18 3.04 -15.70
CA VAL A 152 -5.33 2.98 -16.59
C VAL A 152 -6.51 2.29 -15.90
N ARG A 153 -6.26 1.22 -15.17
CA ARG A 153 -7.29 0.53 -14.38
C ARG A 153 -7.87 1.45 -13.31
N GLN A 154 -7.01 2.22 -12.64
CA GLN A 154 -7.44 3.19 -11.61
C GLN A 154 -8.36 4.26 -12.20
N ILE A 155 -7.97 4.85 -13.32
CA ILE A 155 -8.79 5.84 -14.02
C ILE A 155 -10.11 5.21 -14.48
N LEU A 156 -10.08 4.00 -15.03
CA LEU A 156 -11.28 3.30 -15.48
C LEU A 156 -12.31 3.09 -14.36
N GLU A 157 -11.87 2.77 -13.12
CA GLU A 157 -12.77 2.65 -11.96
C GLU A 157 -13.52 3.99 -11.71
N ILE A 158 -12.82 5.12 -11.80
CA ILE A 158 -13.44 6.44 -11.64
C ILE A 158 -14.39 6.73 -12.81
N LEU A 159 -13.96 6.47 -14.05
CA LEU A 159 -14.79 6.68 -15.24
C LEU A 159 -16.06 5.82 -15.21
N ARG A 160 -15.98 4.59 -14.63
CA ARG A 160 -17.12 3.71 -14.45
C ARG A 160 -18.17 4.30 -13.51
N LEU A 161 -17.75 4.97 -12.44
CA LEU A 161 -18.66 5.68 -11.54
C LEU A 161 -19.35 6.85 -12.26
N LEU A 162 -18.57 7.63 -13.02
CA LEU A 162 -19.10 8.76 -13.81
C LEU A 162 -20.05 8.29 -14.91
N TYR A 163 -19.72 7.19 -15.61
CA TYR A 163 -20.59 6.57 -16.61
C TYR A 163 -21.95 6.19 -16.04
N ARG A 164 -21.95 5.71 -14.80
CA ARG A 164 -23.15 5.34 -14.07
C ARG A 164 -23.93 6.53 -13.50
N GLY A 165 -23.32 7.73 -13.48
CA GLY A 165 -23.94 8.98 -13.02
C GLY A 165 -23.72 9.26 -11.52
N ALA A 166 -22.60 8.85 -10.92
CA ALA A 166 -22.27 9.23 -9.56
C ALA A 166 -21.98 10.74 -9.45
N ASP A 167 -22.52 11.37 -8.41
CA ASP A 167 -22.29 12.78 -8.07
C ASP A 167 -21.35 12.93 -6.87
N VAL A 168 -21.37 11.95 -5.98
CA VAL A 168 -20.43 11.81 -4.85
C VAL A 168 -19.52 10.63 -5.13
N LEU A 169 -18.23 10.90 -5.18
CA LEU A 169 -17.18 9.92 -5.46
C LEU A 169 -16.39 9.67 -4.17
N ILE A 170 -16.44 8.46 -3.64
CA ILE A 170 -15.60 8.02 -2.53
C ILE A 170 -14.39 7.31 -3.14
N LEU A 171 -13.18 7.82 -2.90
CA LEU A 171 -11.93 7.27 -3.42
C LEU A 171 -11.09 6.76 -2.25
N ASP A 172 -10.98 5.44 -2.10
CA ASP A 172 -10.26 4.81 -0.99
C ASP A 172 -8.83 4.44 -1.42
N GLU A 173 -7.86 5.21 -0.94
CA GLU A 173 -6.43 5.10 -1.25
C GLU A 173 -6.10 4.98 -2.76
N PRO A 174 -6.65 5.84 -3.63
CA PRO A 174 -6.54 5.67 -5.08
C PRO A 174 -5.12 5.89 -5.61
N THR A 175 -4.21 6.41 -4.81
CA THR A 175 -2.82 6.73 -5.15
C THR A 175 -1.82 5.69 -4.68
N ALA A 176 -2.27 4.65 -3.96
CA ALA A 176 -1.39 3.69 -3.28
C ALA A 176 -0.41 2.96 -4.23
N VAL A 177 -0.79 2.79 -5.49
CA VAL A 177 -0.03 2.02 -6.50
C VAL A 177 0.40 2.88 -7.70
N LEU A 178 0.33 4.20 -7.59
CA LEU A 178 0.64 5.14 -8.67
C LEU A 178 2.03 5.77 -8.51
N ALA A 179 2.71 6.01 -9.64
CA ALA A 179 3.93 6.80 -9.68
C ALA A 179 3.62 8.30 -9.47
N PRO A 180 4.59 9.12 -9.01
CA PRO A 180 4.37 10.54 -8.69
C PRO A 180 3.66 11.34 -9.79
N LEU A 181 4.09 11.19 -11.05
CA LEU A 181 3.44 11.88 -12.18
C LEU A 181 1.98 11.44 -12.40
N GLN A 182 1.68 10.17 -12.13
CA GLN A 182 0.31 9.63 -12.24
C GLN A 182 -0.58 10.11 -11.09
N ILE A 183 0.00 10.36 -9.92
CA ILE A 183 -0.68 11.00 -8.78
C ILE A 183 -1.09 12.42 -9.15
N ASP A 184 -0.19 13.20 -9.76
CA ASP A 184 -0.48 14.55 -10.22
C ASP A 184 -1.61 14.57 -11.27
N GLU A 185 -1.62 13.59 -12.19
CA GLU A 185 -2.68 13.42 -13.18
C GLU A 185 -4.03 13.12 -12.52
N LEU A 186 -4.04 12.23 -11.51
CA LEU A 186 -5.25 11.92 -10.75
C LEU A 186 -5.77 13.13 -9.95
N ILE A 187 -4.89 13.89 -9.30
CA ILE A 187 -5.25 15.11 -8.57
C ILE A 187 -5.84 16.15 -9.53
N LYS A 188 -5.26 16.32 -10.71
CA LYS A 188 -5.81 17.20 -11.76
C LYS A 188 -7.20 16.75 -12.23
N LEU A 189 -7.41 15.42 -12.39
CA LEU A 189 -8.72 14.86 -12.71
C LEU A 189 -9.74 15.17 -11.60
N MET A 190 -9.39 14.95 -10.33
CA MET A 190 -10.25 15.28 -9.20
C MET A 190 -10.63 16.78 -9.19
N GLY A 191 -9.68 17.66 -9.47
CA GLY A 191 -9.94 19.11 -9.59
C GLY A 191 -10.93 19.45 -10.71
N LYS A 192 -10.82 18.79 -11.87
CA LYS A 192 -11.79 18.96 -12.98
C LYS A 192 -13.19 18.46 -12.58
N LEU A 193 -13.28 17.29 -11.95
CA LEU A 193 -14.55 16.72 -11.50
C LEU A 193 -15.24 17.61 -10.45
N LYS A 194 -14.48 18.18 -9.52
CA LYS A 194 -14.96 19.19 -8.58
C LYS A 194 -15.50 20.41 -9.31
N ALA A 195 -14.78 20.94 -10.31
CA ALA A 195 -15.23 22.09 -11.11
C ALA A 195 -16.51 21.80 -11.90
N GLU A 196 -16.78 20.52 -12.25
CA GLU A 196 -18.04 20.06 -12.84
C GLU A 196 -19.15 19.82 -11.81
N GLY A 197 -18.95 20.17 -10.54
CA GLY A 197 -19.95 20.07 -9.50
C GLY A 197 -19.94 18.73 -8.74
N ARG A 198 -18.97 17.85 -8.98
CA ARG A 198 -18.88 16.58 -8.24
C ARG A 198 -18.29 16.81 -6.85
N THR A 199 -18.75 16.02 -5.90
CA THR A 199 -18.21 15.98 -4.53
C THR A 199 -17.32 14.77 -4.37
N ILE A 200 -16.14 14.95 -3.80
CA ILE A 200 -15.14 13.89 -3.69
C ILE A 200 -14.77 13.69 -2.22
N LEU A 201 -14.96 12.48 -1.71
CA LEU A 201 -14.34 12.03 -0.46
C LEU A 201 -13.06 11.29 -0.82
N PHE A 202 -11.94 11.85 -0.39
CA PHE A 202 -10.61 11.32 -0.68
C PHE A 202 -9.99 10.73 0.58
N ILE A 203 -9.75 9.42 0.60
CA ILE A 203 -9.09 8.74 1.71
C ILE A 203 -7.66 8.47 1.31
N SER A 204 -6.72 9.03 2.06
CA SER A 204 -5.29 8.77 1.91
C SER A 204 -4.59 8.85 3.26
N HIS A 205 -3.49 8.12 3.37
CA HIS A 205 -2.54 8.27 4.48
C HIS A 205 -1.31 9.11 4.09
N LYS A 206 -1.20 9.51 2.82
CA LYS A 206 -0.14 10.37 2.28
C LYS A 206 -0.55 11.84 2.44
N LEU A 207 -0.03 12.47 3.48
CA LEU A 207 -0.48 13.79 3.92
C LEU A 207 -0.17 14.90 2.93
N GLU A 208 0.93 14.80 2.18
CA GLU A 208 1.27 15.77 1.13
C GLU A 208 0.23 15.77 0.01
N GLU A 209 -0.25 14.59 -0.43
CA GLU A 209 -1.31 14.50 -1.44
C GLU A 209 -2.60 15.14 -0.94
N VAL A 210 -2.93 14.91 0.34
CA VAL A 210 -4.12 15.49 1.00
C VAL A 210 -4.03 17.00 1.02
N LEU A 211 -2.91 17.58 1.41
CA LEU A 211 -2.71 19.03 1.43
C LEU A 211 -2.77 19.65 0.03
N ASN A 212 -2.31 18.93 -1.00
CA ASN A 212 -2.27 19.42 -2.37
C ASN A 212 -3.63 19.44 -3.07
N CYS A 213 -4.63 18.68 -2.61
CA CYS A 213 -5.90 18.56 -3.34
C CYS A 213 -7.14 18.91 -2.52
N SER A 214 -7.06 18.99 -1.18
CA SER A 214 -8.26 19.05 -0.33
C SER A 214 -8.71 20.47 -0.03
N ASP A 215 -10.02 20.66 -0.03
CA ASP A 215 -10.65 21.89 0.49
C ASP A 215 -10.87 21.77 2.01
N ALA A 216 -11.23 20.59 2.46
CA ALA A 216 -11.46 20.30 3.88
C ALA A 216 -10.86 18.94 4.24
N ILE A 217 -10.44 18.80 5.48
CA ILE A 217 -9.77 17.61 6.01
C ILE A 217 -10.38 17.24 7.34
N THR A 218 -10.85 16.00 7.47
CA THR A 218 -11.29 15.38 8.72
C THR A 218 -10.26 14.37 9.19
N VAL A 219 -9.77 14.53 10.41
CA VAL A 219 -8.80 13.60 11.00
C VAL A 219 -9.53 12.64 11.94
N MET A 220 -9.37 11.33 11.68
CA MET A 220 -9.93 10.28 12.53
C MET A 220 -8.85 9.55 13.31
N ARG A 221 -9.13 9.26 14.60
CA ARG A 221 -8.28 8.45 15.46
C ARG A 221 -9.14 7.62 16.41
N ALA A 222 -8.84 6.31 16.51
CA ALA A 222 -9.54 5.38 17.41
C ALA A 222 -11.08 5.44 17.30
N GLY A 223 -11.62 5.52 16.09
CA GLY A 223 -13.05 5.54 15.80
C GLY A 223 -13.72 6.91 15.95
N ARG A 224 -13.00 7.97 16.31
CA ARG A 224 -13.55 9.31 16.53
C ARG A 224 -12.94 10.34 15.58
N VAL A 225 -13.68 11.39 15.28
CA VAL A 225 -13.15 12.60 14.67
C VAL A 225 -12.42 13.39 15.74
N VAL A 226 -11.13 13.68 15.53
CA VAL A 226 -10.27 14.38 16.46
C VAL A 226 -9.94 15.81 16.01
N ALA A 227 -10.03 16.09 14.71
CA ALA A 227 -9.87 17.42 14.15
C ALA A 227 -10.60 17.57 12.83
N ASN A 228 -11.09 18.78 12.54
CA ASN A 228 -11.52 19.24 11.24
C ASN A 228 -10.71 20.49 10.90
N THR A 229 -10.13 20.54 9.70
CA THR A 229 -9.25 21.62 9.26
C THR A 229 -9.35 21.79 7.73
N THR A 230 -8.60 22.73 7.18
CA THR A 230 -8.46 22.93 5.73
C THR A 230 -6.98 22.81 5.36
N ALA A 231 -6.68 22.56 4.08
CA ALA A 231 -5.30 22.47 3.62
C ALA A 231 -4.52 23.77 3.85
N GLU A 232 -5.19 24.92 3.82
CA GLU A 232 -4.58 26.24 4.03
C GLU A 232 -4.18 26.52 5.49
N THR A 233 -4.85 25.85 6.45
CA THR A 233 -4.70 26.16 7.89
C THR A 233 -3.94 25.09 8.66
N THR A 234 -3.42 24.06 7.97
CA THR A 234 -2.71 22.92 8.57
C THR A 234 -1.38 22.63 7.89
N SER A 235 -0.61 21.70 8.45
CA SER A 235 0.64 21.20 7.87
C SER A 235 0.71 19.67 7.95
N VAL A 236 1.68 19.06 7.25
CA VAL A 236 1.94 17.62 7.32
C VAL A 236 2.17 17.18 8.77
N GLU A 237 2.98 17.94 9.51
CA GLU A 237 3.33 17.67 10.90
C GLU A 237 2.11 17.76 11.82
N ALA A 238 1.27 18.79 11.63
CA ALA A 238 0.05 18.98 12.42
C ALA A 238 -0.95 17.83 12.17
N LEU A 239 -1.13 17.41 10.92
CA LEU A 239 -1.98 16.27 10.55
C LEU A 239 -1.43 14.98 11.13
N ALA A 240 -0.13 14.72 10.97
CA ALA A 240 0.52 13.52 11.51
C ALA A 240 0.38 13.45 13.04
N HIS A 241 0.59 14.57 13.73
CA HIS A 241 0.39 14.68 15.18
C HIS A 241 -1.07 14.42 15.59
N ALA A 242 -2.04 14.97 14.87
CA ALA A 242 -3.46 14.72 15.14
C ALA A 242 -3.83 13.24 14.92
N MET A 243 -3.26 12.59 13.88
CA MET A 243 -3.52 11.19 13.56
C MET A 243 -2.94 10.22 14.58
N VAL A 244 -1.75 10.49 15.13
CA VAL A 244 -1.00 9.56 15.98
C VAL A 244 -1.08 9.98 17.47
N GLY A 245 -1.19 11.28 17.77
CA GLY A 245 -1.09 11.85 19.11
C GLY A 245 0.37 12.14 19.51
N ASP A 246 0.62 12.36 20.79
CA ASP A 246 1.90 12.85 21.33
C ASP A 246 3.09 11.88 21.19
N ASN A 247 2.89 10.67 20.67
CA ASN A 247 3.91 9.62 20.55
C ASN A 247 4.31 9.35 19.10
N VAL A 248 4.67 10.36 18.31
CA VAL A 248 5.32 10.16 17.01
C VAL A 248 6.84 10.15 17.22
N PRO A 249 7.52 9.00 17.16
CA PRO A 249 8.97 9.03 17.00
C PRO A 249 9.25 9.57 15.59
N ALA A 250 9.87 10.74 15.50
CA ALA A 250 10.46 11.15 14.22
C ALA A 250 11.46 10.05 13.79
N PRO A 251 11.46 9.62 12.53
CA PRO A 251 12.49 8.69 12.06
C PRO A 251 13.84 9.39 12.12
N LEU A 252 14.62 9.10 13.15
CA LEU A 252 16.02 9.52 13.25
C LEU A 252 16.85 8.58 12.37
N ILE A 253 16.79 8.76 11.06
CA ILE A 253 17.61 7.99 10.15
C ILE A 253 18.76 8.89 9.72
N GLU A 254 19.92 8.68 10.37
CA GLU A 254 21.14 9.34 10.00
C GLU A 254 21.64 8.81 8.65
N THR A 255 22.12 9.72 7.80
CA THR A 255 22.80 9.34 6.57
C THR A 255 24.23 8.95 6.91
N HIS A 256 24.63 7.75 6.49
CA HIS A 256 25.99 7.27 6.66
C HIS A 256 26.79 7.37 5.35
N ALA A 257 28.10 7.49 5.48
CA ALA A 257 28.99 7.29 4.33
C ALA A 257 28.83 5.85 3.82
N LEU A 258 28.81 5.67 2.51
CA LEU A 258 28.71 4.33 1.92
C LEU A 258 29.83 3.44 2.43
N PRO A 259 29.52 2.23 2.90
CA PRO A 259 30.53 1.30 3.38
C PRO A 259 31.47 0.90 2.24
N THR A 260 32.75 0.78 2.56
CA THR A 260 33.81 0.29 1.67
C THR A 260 34.08 -1.17 1.96
N GLY A 261 34.58 -1.92 0.95
CA GLY A 261 34.92 -3.33 1.10
C GLY A 261 34.11 -4.26 0.19
N ASP A 262 34.30 -5.56 0.41
CA ASP A 262 33.69 -6.59 -0.41
C ASP A 262 32.16 -6.65 -0.18
N PRO A 263 31.38 -6.89 -1.23
CA PRO A 263 29.94 -7.03 -1.10
C PRO A 263 29.57 -8.29 -0.31
N LEU A 264 28.57 -8.18 0.56
CA LEU A 264 27.99 -9.33 1.26
C LEU A 264 27.16 -10.18 0.30
N ILE A 265 26.33 -9.53 -0.54
CA ILE A 265 25.64 -10.21 -1.64
C ILE A 265 26.06 -9.56 -2.97
N SER A 266 26.31 -10.40 -3.97
CA SER A 266 26.68 -10.00 -5.31
C SER A 266 25.82 -10.74 -6.32
N ILE A 267 25.03 -9.99 -7.06
CA ILE A 267 24.17 -10.44 -8.14
C ILE A 267 24.84 -10.04 -9.44
N ARG A 268 25.08 -10.98 -10.36
CA ARG A 268 25.83 -10.75 -11.61
C ARG A 268 25.09 -11.34 -12.81
N GLY A 269 24.68 -10.48 -13.73
CA GLY A 269 24.04 -10.87 -14.99
C GLY A 269 22.77 -11.69 -14.78
N VAL A 270 22.08 -11.51 -13.65
CA VAL A 270 20.89 -12.30 -13.31
C VAL A 270 19.75 -11.96 -14.26
N VAL A 271 19.18 -13.01 -14.85
CA VAL A 271 17.97 -12.97 -15.68
C VAL A 271 16.94 -13.88 -15.04
N ALA A 272 15.73 -13.38 -14.86
CA ALA A 272 14.62 -14.15 -14.29
C ALA A 272 13.36 -14.05 -15.14
N ARG A 273 12.56 -15.12 -15.10
CA ARG A 273 11.29 -15.22 -15.82
C ARG A 273 10.15 -15.48 -14.85
N ASP A 274 8.98 -14.97 -15.18
CA ASP A 274 7.76 -15.28 -14.45
C ASP A 274 7.32 -16.74 -14.70
N PRO A 275 6.35 -17.29 -13.94
CA PRO A 275 5.85 -18.64 -14.12
C PRO A 275 5.24 -18.92 -15.50
N VAL A 276 4.91 -17.88 -16.27
CA VAL A 276 4.37 -17.98 -17.63
C VAL A 276 5.48 -18.00 -18.69
N GLY A 277 6.74 -17.71 -18.29
CA GLY A 277 7.93 -17.74 -19.13
C GLY A 277 8.36 -16.38 -19.70
N PHE A 278 7.68 -15.28 -19.37
CA PHE A 278 8.10 -13.95 -19.78
C PHE A 278 9.31 -13.49 -18.95
N GLU A 279 10.31 -12.93 -19.62
CA GLU A 279 11.47 -12.33 -18.98
C GLU A 279 11.04 -11.04 -18.26
N ARG A 280 11.14 -11.05 -16.93
CA ARG A 280 10.78 -9.93 -16.04
C ARG A 280 11.99 -9.22 -15.50
N LEU A 281 13.12 -9.93 -15.36
CA LEU A 281 14.38 -9.39 -14.94
C LEU A 281 15.41 -9.68 -16.03
N GLY A 282 15.95 -8.65 -16.65
CA GLY A 282 17.03 -8.73 -17.65
C GLY A 282 18.40 -8.81 -17.00
N PRO A 283 19.51 -8.86 -17.74
CA PRO A 283 20.83 -9.01 -17.15
C PRO A 283 21.11 -7.91 -16.12
N LEU A 284 20.98 -8.24 -14.83
CA LEU A 284 21.06 -7.30 -13.72
C LEU A 284 22.30 -7.54 -12.89
N ASN A 285 22.99 -6.44 -12.52
CA ASN A 285 24.13 -6.45 -11.62
C ASN A 285 23.82 -5.59 -10.40
N LEU A 286 23.98 -6.16 -9.20
CA LEU A 286 23.76 -5.47 -7.95
C LEU A 286 24.67 -6.01 -6.85
N ASP A 287 25.32 -5.11 -6.13
CA ASP A 287 26.10 -5.41 -4.93
C ASP A 287 25.48 -4.74 -3.73
N ILE A 288 25.48 -5.41 -2.58
CA ILE A 288 25.09 -4.82 -1.30
C ILE A 288 26.18 -5.17 -0.27
N ARG A 289 26.64 -4.18 0.47
CA ARG A 289 27.68 -4.31 1.48
C ARG A 289 27.11 -4.43 2.88
N PRO A 290 27.86 -4.99 3.85
CA PRO A 290 27.48 -4.92 5.25
C PRO A 290 27.31 -3.46 5.70
N GLY A 291 26.28 -3.17 6.48
CA GLY A 291 25.96 -1.80 6.92
C GLY A 291 25.40 -0.89 5.81
N GLU A 292 24.87 -1.46 4.73
CA GLU A 292 24.27 -0.71 3.61
C GLU A 292 22.78 -1.05 3.45
N ILE A 293 21.95 -0.02 3.27
CA ILE A 293 20.58 -0.17 2.76
C ILE A 293 20.59 0.22 1.29
N VAL A 294 20.37 -0.75 0.41
CA VAL A 294 20.14 -0.50 -1.01
C VAL A 294 18.64 -0.50 -1.26
N GLY A 295 18.11 0.67 -1.60
CA GLY A 295 16.72 0.84 -1.99
C GLY A 295 16.52 0.60 -3.48
N VAL A 296 15.51 -0.17 -3.84
CA VAL A 296 15.10 -0.41 -5.23
C VAL A 296 13.79 0.32 -5.47
N ALA A 297 13.86 1.39 -6.25
CA ALA A 297 12.71 2.16 -6.69
C ALA A 297 12.23 1.67 -8.06
N GLY A 298 10.93 1.56 -8.25
CA GLY A 298 10.33 1.18 -9.53
C GLY A 298 8.81 1.12 -9.41
N VAL A 299 8.12 1.29 -10.53
CA VAL A 299 6.67 1.06 -10.61
C VAL A 299 6.41 -0.44 -10.63
N GLY A 300 5.37 -0.90 -9.96
CA GLY A 300 5.03 -2.33 -9.85
C GLY A 300 5.04 -3.05 -11.21
N GLY A 301 5.61 -4.26 -11.23
CA GLY A 301 5.74 -5.09 -12.43
C GLY A 301 6.98 -4.83 -13.29
N ASN A 302 7.94 -4.04 -12.80
CA ASN A 302 9.20 -3.78 -13.50
C ASN A 302 10.33 -4.75 -13.13
N GLY A 303 10.04 -5.89 -12.46
CA GLY A 303 11.04 -6.91 -12.11
C GLY A 303 11.50 -6.86 -10.64
N GLN A 304 10.86 -6.04 -9.80
CA GLN A 304 11.21 -5.93 -8.38
C GLN A 304 10.96 -7.25 -7.63
N ASP A 305 9.84 -7.90 -7.90
CA ASP A 305 9.45 -9.14 -7.23
C ASP A 305 10.45 -10.25 -7.58
N GLU A 306 10.81 -10.38 -8.86
CA GLU A 306 11.78 -11.36 -9.32
C GLU A 306 13.19 -11.10 -8.75
N LEU A 307 13.58 -9.83 -8.59
CA LEU A 307 14.85 -9.46 -7.94
C LEU A 307 14.86 -9.91 -6.47
N VAL A 308 13.80 -9.61 -5.74
CA VAL A 308 13.63 -10.01 -4.33
C VAL A 308 13.65 -11.53 -4.19
N GLU A 309 12.88 -12.22 -5.02
CA GLU A 309 12.78 -13.69 -5.00
C GLU A 309 14.12 -14.36 -5.34
N CYS A 310 14.86 -13.83 -6.31
CA CYS A 310 16.23 -14.30 -6.61
C CYS A 310 17.18 -14.04 -5.45
N ALA A 311 17.13 -12.87 -4.81
CA ALA A 311 17.97 -12.53 -3.67
C ALA A 311 17.63 -13.34 -2.40
N ALA A 312 16.38 -13.81 -2.27
CA ALA A 312 15.90 -14.67 -1.18
C ALA A 312 16.01 -16.17 -1.47
N GLY A 313 16.37 -16.57 -2.70
CA GLY A 313 16.45 -17.96 -3.14
C GLY A 313 15.10 -18.66 -3.31
N ILE A 314 14.04 -17.88 -3.56
CA ILE A 314 12.70 -18.36 -3.89
C ILE A 314 12.60 -18.68 -5.36
N LEU A 315 13.13 -17.80 -6.21
CA LEU A 315 13.21 -17.95 -7.65
C LEU A 315 14.66 -18.23 -8.06
N SER A 316 14.87 -19.30 -8.84
CA SER A 316 16.18 -19.57 -9.44
C SER A 316 16.32 -18.77 -10.74
N PRO A 317 17.41 -18.00 -10.91
CA PRO A 317 17.62 -17.26 -12.14
C PRO A 317 17.86 -18.22 -13.33
N VAL A 318 17.44 -17.83 -14.53
CA VAL A 318 17.68 -18.59 -15.77
C VAL A 318 19.08 -18.35 -16.33
N ALA A 319 19.72 -17.26 -15.95
CA ALA A 319 21.10 -16.92 -16.26
C ALA A 319 21.71 -16.04 -15.16
N GLY A 320 23.03 -15.95 -15.13
CA GLY A 320 23.75 -15.15 -14.14
C GLY A 320 24.09 -15.92 -12.87
N ALA A 321 24.53 -15.18 -11.83
CA ALA A 321 24.96 -15.77 -10.56
C ALA A 321 24.56 -14.91 -9.38
N VAL A 322 24.22 -15.57 -8.27
CA VAL A 322 23.98 -14.97 -6.94
C VAL A 322 25.02 -15.52 -5.97
N ARG A 323 25.88 -14.65 -5.43
CA ARG A 323 26.90 -15.01 -4.44
C ARG A 323 26.62 -14.31 -3.13
N PHE A 324 26.81 -15.01 -2.03
CA PHE A 324 26.65 -14.49 -0.68
C PHE A 324 27.85 -14.84 0.19
N ALA A 325 28.50 -13.84 0.78
CA ALA A 325 29.74 -13.97 1.53
C ALA A 325 30.81 -14.83 0.79
N GLY A 326 30.93 -14.61 -0.53
CA GLY A 326 31.84 -15.34 -1.41
C GLY A 326 31.34 -16.72 -1.88
N ALA A 327 30.33 -17.31 -1.25
CA ALA A 327 29.76 -18.59 -1.65
C ALA A 327 28.73 -18.44 -2.78
N ASP A 328 28.76 -19.35 -3.75
CA ASP A 328 27.77 -19.40 -4.82
C ASP A 328 26.45 -20.03 -4.31
N LEU A 329 25.37 -19.27 -4.41
CA LEU A 329 24.01 -19.70 -4.04
C LEU A 329 23.06 -19.75 -5.25
N THR A 330 23.51 -19.54 -6.47
CA THR A 330 22.70 -19.31 -7.67
C THR A 330 21.53 -20.30 -7.83
N ASN A 331 21.78 -21.61 -7.65
CA ASN A 331 20.76 -22.65 -7.75
C ASN A 331 20.49 -23.35 -6.40
N ALA A 332 20.79 -22.67 -5.31
CA ALA A 332 20.58 -23.22 -3.98
C ALA A 332 19.11 -23.10 -3.56
N SER A 333 18.63 -24.01 -2.71
CA SER A 333 17.28 -23.90 -2.16
C SER A 333 17.14 -22.73 -1.21
N ALA A 334 15.92 -22.20 -1.02
CA ALA A 334 15.59 -21.16 -0.04
C ALA A 334 16.09 -21.51 1.38
N ALA A 335 16.04 -22.78 1.76
CA ALA A 335 16.58 -23.24 3.04
C ALA A 335 18.11 -23.04 3.16
N ARG A 336 18.85 -23.10 2.05
CA ARG A 336 20.29 -22.83 2.03
C ARG A 336 20.58 -21.33 2.12
N PHE A 337 19.79 -20.49 1.44
CA PHE A 337 19.84 -19.04 1.60
C PHE A 337 19.61 -18.61 3.04
N ARG A 338 18.56 -19.14 3.68
CA ARG A 338 18.26 -18.87 5.09
C ARG A 338 19.40 -19.30 6.02
N ARG A 339 19.97 -20.51 5.82
CA ARG A 339 21.11 -21.00 6.60
C ARG A 339 22.38 -20.20 6.39
N ALA A 340 22.56 -19.59 5.24
CA ALA A 340 23.66 -18.67 4.96
C ALA A 340 23.53 -17.34 5.72
N GLY A 341 22.32 -17.00 6.21
CA GLY A 341 22.05 -15.77 6.95
C GLY A 341 21.26 -14.73 6.16
N ILE A 342 20.41 -15.17 5.22
CA ILE A 342 19.52 -14.28 4.47
C ILE A 342 18.11 -14.39 5.05
N GLY A 343 17.57 -13.29 5.57
CA GLY A 343 16.20 -13.15 6.01
C GLY A 343 15.34 -12.52 4.90
N TYR A 344 14.07 -12.90 4.83
CA TYR A 344 13.14 -12.41 3.82
C TYR A 344 11.80 -11.99 4.42
N VAL A 345 11.37 -10.75 4.13
CA VAL A 345 10.06 -10.22 4.47
C VAL A 345 9.31 -9.94 3.17
N SER A 346 8.26 -10.71 2.90
CA SER A 346 7.46 -10.62 1.68
C SER A 346 6.56 -9.38 1.67
N ALA A 347 6.30 -8.84 0.47
CA ALA A 347 5.30 -7.82 0.21
C ALA A 347 3.86 -8.32 0.49
N ASP A 348 3.60 -9.60 0.22
CA ASP A 348 2.31 -10.25 0.52
C ASP A 348 2.39 -11.07 1.80
N ARG A 349 2.19 -10.40 2.93
CA ARG A 349 2.20 -11.05 4.23
C ARG A 349 1.07 -12.07 4.43
N ARG A 350 -0.03 -11.95 3.66
CA ARG A 350 -1.23 -12.76 3.87
C ARG A 350 -1.16 -14.10 3.16
N HIS A 351 -0.55 -14.16 1.98
CA HIS A 351 -0.45 -15.38 1.18
C HIS A 351 0.93 -16.03 1.27
N GLU A 352 1.98 -15.22 1.47
CA GLU A 352 3.37 -15.70 1.48
C GLU A 352 4.04 -15.54 2.84
N GLY A 353 3.82 -14.39 3.50
CA GLY A 353 4.55 -14.03 4.70
C GLY A 353 4.13 -14.81 5.95
N LEU A 354 2.84 -15.05 6.15
CA LEU A 354 2.26 -15.67 7.35
C LEU A 354 1.19 -16.71 7.00
N CYS A 355 1.12 -17.77 7.78
CA CYS A 355 -0.04 -18.65 7.78
C CYS A 355 -1.10 -18.06 8.73
N LEU A 356 -2.12 -17.37 8.17
CA LEU A 356 -3.10 -16.63 8.97
C LEU A 356 -3.94 -17.53 9.89
N ALA A 357 -4.16 -18.80 9.50
CA ALA A 357 -4.92 -19.76 10.29
C ALA A 357 -4.09 -20.43 11.39
N ALA A 358 -2.75 -20.34 11.31
CA ALA A 358 -1.84 -20.96 12.26
C ALA A 358 -1.59 -20.06 13.48
N ALA A 359 -1.23 -20.68 14.61
CA ALA A 359 -0.87 -20.00 15.84
C ALA A 359 0.32 -19.05 15.66
N LEU A 360 0.45 -18.06 16.54
CA LEU A 360 1.59 -17.12 16.52
C LEU A 360 2.91 -17.87 16.72
N THR A 361 2.94 -18.87 17.58
CA THR A 361 4.12 -19.72 17.81
C THR A 361 4.51 -20.56 16.60
N GLU A 362 3.52 -21.07 15.85
CA GLU A 362 3.77 -21.82 14.62
C GLU A 362 4.34 -20.92 13.53
N ASN A 363 3.77 -19.72 13.37
CA ASN A 363 4.32 -18.70 12.47
C ASN A 363 5.74 -18.30 12.86
N PHE A 364 6.06 -18.19 14.15
CA PHE A 364 7.38 -17.79 14.65
C PHE A 364 8.46 -18.81 14.31
N ILE A 365 8.16 -20.11 14.44
CA ILE A 365 9.15 -21.18 14.17
C ILE A 365 9.19 -21.61 12.72
N ALA A 366 8.27 -21.16 11.86
CA ALA A 366 8.18 -21.59 10.47
C ALA A 366 9.55 -21.54 9.76
N GLY A 367 10.01 -22.68 9.25
CA GLY A 367 11.35 -22.86 8.67
C GLY A 367 12.51 -22.95 9.68
N ARG A 368 12.22 -23.20 10.97
CA ARG A 368 13.19 -23.43 12.04
C ARG A 368 12.88 -24.72 12.81
N GLU A 369 12.04 -25.57 12.27
CA GLU A 369 11.56 -26.81 12.90
C GLU A 369 12.71 -27.80 13.16
N HIS A 370 13.83 -27.63 12.44
CA HIS A 370 15.02 -28.46 12.57
C HIS A 370 16.12 -27.83 13.43
N ASP A 371 15.93 -26.60 13.92
CA ASP A 371 16.90 -25.96 14.81
C ASP A 371 16.95 -26.73 16.15
N HIS A 372 18.14 -27.05 16.63
CA HIS A 372 18.33 -27.76 17.92
C HIS A 372 17.72 -27.03 19.13
N ALA A 373 17.57 -25.70 19.03
CA ALA A 373 16.89 -24.92 20.06
C ALA A 373 15.40 -25.27 20.17
N PHE A 374 14.74 -25.59 19.03
CA PHE A 374 13.30 -25.80 18.93
C PHE A 374 12.89 -27.26 18.71
N SER A 375 13.82 -28.12 18.29
CA SER A 375 13.56 -29.53 18.03
C SER A 375 14.63 -30.42 18.62
N ARG A 376 14.21 -31.57 19.13
CA ARG A 376 15.12 -32.66 19.58
C ARG A 376 14.53 -34.00 19.16
N LEU A 377 15.31 -34.78 18.43
CA LEU A 377 14.90 -36.10 17.91
C LEU A 377 13.56 -36.05 17.12
N GLY A 378 13.32 -34.98 16.40
CA GLY A 378 12.07 -34.78 15.62
C GLY A 378 10.88 -34.25 16.43
N PHE A 379 11.00 -34.06 17.73
CA PHE A 379 9.94 -33.51 18.58
C PHE A 379 10.18 -32.05 18.89
N LEU A 380 9.14 -31.20 18.68
CA LEU A 380 9.19 -29.78 18.97
C LEU A 380 9.22 -29.50 20.47
N ARG A 381 10.08 -28.58 20.87
CA ARG A 381 10.27 -28.14 22.28
C ARG A 381 9.37 -26.93 22.55
N GLY A 382 8.08 -27.18 22.78
CA GLY A 382 7.07 -26.15 22.90
C GLY A 382 7.34 -25.08 23.97
N ALA A 383 8.00 -25.41 25.07
CA ALA A 383 8.40 -24.44 26.10
C ALA A 383 9.43 -23.44 25.55
N ASN A 384 10.46 -23.93 24.86
CA ASN A 384 11.49 -23.08 24.27
C ASN A 384 10.91 -22.18 23.16
N ILE A 385 10.03 -22.75 22.32
CA ILE A 385 9.35 -21.99 21.25
C ILE A 385 8.56 -20.84 21.86
N ARG A 386 7.76 -21.09 22.90
CA ARG A 386 6.98 -20.04 23.57
C ARG A 386 7.87 -18.97 24.20
N SER A 387 8.93 -19.38 24.91
CA SER A 387 9.85 -18.44 25.54
C SER A 387 10.54 -17.51 24.53
N GLU A 388 11.04 -18.07 23.43
CA GLU A 388 11.71 -17.29 22.39
C GLU A 388 10.72 -16.40 21.60
N ALA A 389 9.51 -16.90 21.33
CA ALA A 389 8.45 -16.12 20.69
C ALA A 389 8.06 -14.91 21.54
N VAL A 390 7.84 -15.09 22.85
CA VAL A 390 7.54 -13.97 23.78
C VAL A 390 8.65 -12.93 23.72
N ARG A 391 9.91 -13.35 23.88
CA ARG A 391 11.06 -12.44 23.85
C ARG A 391 11.12 -11.63 22.54
N ALA A 392 10.96 -12.30 21.41
CA ALA A 392 11.00 -11.67 20.11
C ALA A 392 9.82 -10.71 19.89
N PHE A 393 8.62 -11.08 20.32
CA PHE A 393 7.42 -10.28 20.17
C PHE A 393 7.43 -9.04 21.08
N GLU A 394 7.85 -9.19 22.32
CA GLU A 394 8.01 -8.07 23.27
C GLU A 394 9.08 -7.08 22.78
N GLY A 395 10.24 -7.61 22.33
CA GLY A 395 11.33 -6.79 21.79
C GLY A 395 10.94 -5.94 20.58
N LEU A 396 9.94 -6.39 19.80
CA LEU A 396 9.45 -5.68 18.61
C LEU A 396 8.04 -5.11 18.78
N GLY A 397 7.52 -5.09 20.01
CA GLY A 397 6.23 -4.48 20.34
C GLY A 397 5.05 -5.10 19.58
N VAL A 398 5.08 -6.41 19.32
CA VAL A 398 3.95 -7.15 18.75
C VAL A 398 2.85 -7.22 19.81
N ARG A 399 1.68 -6.68 19.52
CA ARG A 399 0.52 -6.74 20.41
C ARG A 399 -0.35 -7.93 20.02
N TYR A 400 -0.58 -8.85 20.96
CA TYR A 400 -1.36 -10.07 20.73
C TYR A 400 -2.15 -10.44 21.99
N GLY A 401 -3.19 -11.29 21.85
CA GLY A 401 -3.94 -11.86 22.96
C GLY A 401 -3.20 -13.03 23.58
N ALA A 402 -3.28 -14.20 22.96
CA ALA A 402 -2.58 -15.40 23.38
C ALA A 402 -1.64 -15.92 22.29
N LEU A 403 -0.54 -16.58 22.66
CA LEU A 403 0.42 -17.17 21.72
C LEU A 403 -0.18 -18.26 20.82
N GLY A 404 -1.28 -18.87 21.26
CA GLY A 404 -2.05 -19.85 20.50
C GLY A 404 -3.07 -19.26 19.55
N ASP A 405 -3.26 -17.92 19.55
CA ASP A 405 -4.20 -17.28 18.66
C ASP A 405 -3.73 -17.36 17.19
N PRO A 406 -4.66 -17.51 16.24
CA PRO A 406 -4.34 -17.41 14.83
C PRO A 406 -3.73 -16.05 14.46
N ALA A 407 -2.70 -16.05 13.62
CA ALA A 407 -2.08 -14.79 13.15
C ALA A 407 -3.06 -13.86 12.42
N GLY A 408 -4.13 -14.41 11.85
CA GLY A 408 -5.20 -13.66 11.21
C GLY A 408 -5.97 -12.73 12.16
N ASN A 409 -5.95 -12.98 13.47
CA ASN A 409 -6.59 -12.13 14.48
C ASN A 409 -5.79 -10.85 14.77
N LEU A 410 -4.54 -10.77 14.34
CA LEU A 410 -3.72 -9.58 14.51
C LEU A 410 -4.12 -8.48 13.53
N SER A 411 -4.00 -7.22 13.96
CA SER A 411 -4.05 -6.08 13.03
C SER A 411 -2.92 -6.17 11.99
N GLY A 412 -3.10 -5.54 10.83
CA GLY A 412 -2.10 -5.54 9.76
C GLY A 412 -0.70 -5.11 10.23
N GLY A 413 -0.61 -4.06 11.05
CA GLY A 413 0.66 -3.63 11.64
C GLY A 413 1.30 -4.65 12.56
N ASN A 414 0.51 -5.39 13.37
CA ASN A 414 1.04 -6.46 14.21
C ASN A 414 1.40 -7.72 13.42
N GLN A 415 0.70 -8.03 12.33
CA GLN A 415 1.10 -9.07 11.38
C GLN A 415 2.46 -8.76 10.75
N GLN A 416 2.69 -7.51 10.37
CA GLN A 416 3.98 -7.07 9.82
C GLN A 416 5.10 -7.17 10.86
N ARG A 417 4.86 -6.72 12.09
CA ARG A 417 5.81 -6.86 13.20
C ARG A 417 6.12 -8.32 13.50
N LEU A 418 5.12 -9.22 13.45
CA LEU A 418 5.30 -10.65 13.60
C LEU A 418 6.23 -11.23 12.51
N ALA A 419 6.00 -10.88 11.24
CA ALA A 419 6.81 -11.34 10.12
C ALA A 419 8.27 -10.87 10.25
N ILE A 420 8.49 -9.60 10.57
CA ILE A 420 9.84 -9.03 10.78
C ILE A 420 10.49 -9.65 12.03
N SER A 421 9.73 -9.83 13.12
CA SER A 421 10.21 -10.46 14.35
C SER A 421 10.74 -11.86 14.10
N ARG A 422 10.02 -12.66 13.32
CA ARG A 422 10.45 -13.99 12.91
C ARG A 422 11.79 -13.95 12.17
N GLU A 423 11.94 -13.05 11.20
CA GLU A 423 13.16 -12.99 10.41
C GLU A 423 14.35 -12.45 11.22
N LEU A 424 14.16 -11.38 11.99
CA LEU A 424 15.24 -10.83 12.83
C LEU A 424 15.67 -11.75 13.96
N SER A 425 14.77 -12.57 14.51
CA SER A 425 15.11 -13.56 15.56
C SER A 425 16.11 -14.62 15.08
N ARG A 426 16.35 -14.74 13.77
CA ARG A 426 17.35 -15.62 13.16
C ARG A 426 18.75 -15.01 13.10
N ALA A 427 18.91 -13.74 13.54
CA ALA A 427 20.12 -12.96 13.40
C ALA A 427 20.68 -12.99 11.95
N PRO A 428 19.90 -12.57 10.94
CA PRO A 428 20.36 -12.59 9.55
C PRO A 428 21.52 -11.61 9.38
N LYS A 429 22.34 -11.83 8.33
CA LYS A 429 23.37 -10.88 7.88
C LYS A 429 22.85 -9.97 6.79
N LEU A 430 21.93 -10.48 5.95
CA LEU A 430 21.20 -9.73 4.93
C LEU A 430 19.70 -9.85 5.22
N LEU A 431 19.00 -8.73 5.19
CA LEU A 431 17.55 -8.66 5.24
C LEU A 431 17.02 -8.19 3.89
N VAL A 432 16.32 -9.06 3.18
CA VAL A 432 15.58 -8.72 1.95
C VAL A 432 14.16 -8.34 2.38
N VAL A 433 13.77 -7.10 2.12
CA VAL A 433 12.49 -6.56 2.60
C VAL A 433 11.71 -5.97 1.43
N ALA A 434 10.55 -6.54 1.16
CA ALA A 434 9.64 -6.03 0.15
C ALA A 434 8.43 -5.36 0.80
N GLN A 435 8.15 -4.10 0.45
CA GLN A 435 7.00 -3.32 0.88
C GLN A 435 6.78 -3.35 2.42
N PRO A 436 7.79 -3.02 3.25
CA PRO A 436 7.74 -3.26 4.69
C PRO A 436 6.61 -2.53 5.41
N THR A 437 6.16 -1.39 4.90
CA THR A 437 5.10 -0.58 5.52
C THR A 437 3.75 -0.68 4.83
N ARG A 438 3.62 -1.53 3.81
CA ARG A 438 2.35 -1.70 3.08
C ARG A 438 1.21 -2.11 4.02
N GLY A 439 0.17 -1.25 4.08
CA GLY A 439 -0.98 -1.47 4.96
C GLY A 439 -0.65 -1.39 6.46
N VAL A 440 0.36 -0.61 6.82
CA VAL A 440 0.73 -0.24 8.19
C VAL A 440 0.44 1.24 8.39
N ASP A 441 0.08 1.66 9.58
CA ASP A 441 -0.15 3.07 9.89
C ASP A 441 1.16 3.86 10.06
N ILE A 442 1.07 5.18 10.14
CA ILE A 442 2.24 6.08 10.26
C ILE A 442 3.14 5.70 11.45
N ALA A 443 2.54 5.43 12.63
CA ALA A 443 3.32 5.07 13.81
C ALA A 443 3.99 3.69 13.65
N GLY A 444 3.28 2.74 13.05
CA GLY A 444 3.81 1.43 12.72
C GLY A 444 4.92 1.51 11.65
N SER A 445 4.74 2.38 10.64
CA SER A 445 5.75 2.62 9.61
C SER A 445 7.03 3.21 10.19
N ALA A 446 6.93 4.27 11.02
CA ALA A 446 8.07 4.86 11.71
C ALA A 446 8.81 3.81 12.58
N PHE A 447 8.07 2.95 13.28
CA PHE A 447 8.67 1.86 14.06
C PHE A 447 9.46 0.89 13.17
N ILE A 448 8.89 0.45 12.03
CA ILE A 448 9.53 -0.46 11.09
C ILE A 448 10.77 0.18 10.47
N HIS A 449 10.70 1.45 10.10
CA HIS A 449 11.82 2.21 9.58
C HIS A 449 13.00 2.24 10.56
N ASN A 450 12.73 2.59 11.82
CA ASN A 450 13.75 2.60 12.88
C ASN A 450 14.36 1.20 13.09
N LEU A 451 13.56 0.15 12.96
CA LEU A 451 14.02 -1.22 13.09
C LEU A 451 14.98 -1.63 11.95
N ILE A 452 14.65 -1.26 10.71
CA ILE A 452 15.48 -1.51 9.53
C ILE A 452 16.79 -0.71 9.63
N ALA A 453 16.72 0.56 10.05
CA ALA A 453 17.88 1.40 10.27
C ALA A 453 18.79 0.84 11.38
N ALA A 454 18.22 0.44 12.52
CA ALA A 454 18.98 -0.18 13.62
C ALA A 454 19.65 -1.49 13.19
N PHE A 455 19.00 -2.28 12.33
CA PHE A 455 19.61 -3.49 11.77
C PHE A 455 20.82 -3.16 10.88
N ARG A 456 20.74 -2.14 10.03
CA ARG A 456 21.86 -1.62 9.24
C ARG A 456 23.00 -1.13 10.14
N ASP A 457 22.67 -0.32 11.16
CA ASP A 457 23.64 0.29 12.08
C ASP A 457 24.36 -0.78 12.90
N GLY A 458 23.72 -1.92 13.16
CA GLY A 458 24.33 -3.12 13.72
C GLY A 458 25.23 -3.89 12.74
N GLY A 459 25.48 -3.37 11.53
CA GLY A 459 26.33 -3.99 10.50
C GLY A 459 25.57 -4.94 9.56
N GLY A 460 24.25 -5.04 9.66
CA GLY A 460 23.42 -5.80 8.74
C GLY A 460 23.34 -5.15 7.36
N ALA A 461 23.19 -5.94 6.30
CA ALA A 461 22.91 -5.46 4.95
C ALA A 461 21.40 -5.52 4.68
N VAL A 462 20.86 -4.55 3.92
CA VAL A 462 19.44 -4.53 3.58
C VAL A 462 19.23 -4.33 2.08
N LEU A 463 18.42 -5.19 1.47
CA LEU A 463 17.80 -4.95 0.18
C LEU A 463 16.35 -4.52 0.44
N LEU A 464 16.09 -3.24 0.25
CA LEU A 464 14.76 -2.65 0.44
C LEU A 464 14.08 -2.44 -0.91
N VAL A 465 12.92 -3.05 -1.11
CA VAL A 465 12.09 -2.83 -2.29
C VAL A 465 10.78 -2.18 -1.84
N SER A 466 10.47 -1.01 -2.38
CA SER A 466 9.23 -0.30 -2.08
C SER A 466 8.72 0.50 -3.28
N GLU A 467 7.40 0.55 -3.41
CA GLU A 467 6.70 1.46 -4.34
C GLU A 467 6.60 2.87 -3.74
N SER A 468 6.73 3.01 -2.42
CA SER A 468 6.78 4.31 -1.74
C SER A 468 8.13 4.96 -1.92
N LEU A 469 8.15 6.03 -2.72
CA LEU A 469 9.37 6.80 -2.94
C LEU A 469 9.86 7.46 -1.66
N ASP A 470 8.93 7.90 -0.79
CA ASP A 470 9.27 8.48 0.51
C ASP A 470 10.00 7.47 1.41
N GLU A 471 9.55 6.21 1.41
CA GLU A 471 10.20 5.13 2.15
C GLU A 471 11.61 4.84 1.61
N ILE A 472 11.76 4.76 0.29
CA ILE A 472 13.06 4.57 -0.37
C ILE A 472 14.01 5.73 -0.04
N LEU A 473 13.55 6.97 -0.20
CA LEU A 473 14.33 8.18 0.11
C LEU A 473 14.64 8.28 1.61
N ALA A 474 13.74 7.88 2.49
CA ALA A 474 13.94 7.95 3.93
C ALA A 474 15.00 6.96 4.43
N LEU A 475 15.03 5.74 3.90
CA LEU A 475 15.80 4.64 4.48
C LEU A 475 17.13 4.34 3.77
N SER A 476 17.17 4.56 2.44
CA SER A 476 18.26 4.02 1.62
C SER A 476 19.54 4.85 1.70
N ASP A 477 20.68 4.20 1.79
CA ASP A 477 21.99 4.83 1.62
C ASP A 477 22.32 5.01 0.13
N ARG A 478 21.89 4.04 -0.70
CA ARG A 478 21.99 4.07 -2.17
C ARG A 478 20.68 3.59 -2.77
N ILE A 479 20.23 4.25 -3.84
CA ILE A 479 18.99 3.97 -4.54
C ILE A 479 19.30 3.50 -5.95
N VAL A 480 18.73 2.37 -6.34
CA VAL A 480 18.74 1.88 -7.72
C VAL A 480 17.33 1.95 -8.30
N CYS A 481 17.22 2.42 -9.54
CA CYS A 481 15.93 2.51 -10.21
C CYS A 481 15.80 1.37 -11.22
N LEU A 482 14.74 0.59 -11.06
CA LEU A 482 14.41 -0.55 -11.90
C LEU A 482 13.29 -0.17 -12.88
N PHE A 483 13.52 -0.41 -14.16
CA PHE A 483 12.56 -0.21 -15.23
C PHE A 483 12.70 -1.29 -16.29
N ASN A 484 11.59 -1.93 -16.66
CA ASN A 484 11.56 -3.05 -17.62
C ASN A 484 12.63 -4.13 -17.33
N GLY A 485 12.77 -4.53 -16.07
CA GLY A 485 13.70 -5.58 -15.64
C GLY A 485 15.18 -5.17 -15.61
N GLN A 486 15.51 -3.91 -15.80
CA GLN A 486 16.90 -3.42 -15.84
C GLN A 486 17.13 -2.27 -14.87
N ILE A 487 18.31 -2.22 -14.26
CA ILE A 487 18.74 -1.05 -13.50
C ILE A 487 19.15 0.04 -14.51
N ILE A 488 18.37 1.11 -14.56
CA ILE A 488 18.59 2.24 -15.45
C ILE A 488 19.48 3.33 -14.86
N GLY A 489 19.73 3.27 -13.55
CA GLY A 489 20.64 4.16 -12.84
C GLY A 489 20.65 3.88 -11.35
N ALA A 490 21.69 4.42 -10.70
CA ALA A 490 21.89 4.38 -9.26
C ALA A 490 22.28 5.77 -8.76
N LEU A 491 21.77 6.15 -7.60
CA LEU A 491 22.03 7.43 -6.93
C LEU A 491 22.42 7.15 -5.48
N ASN A 492 23.38 7.90 -4.96
CA ASN A 492 23.59 7.96 -3.53
C ASN A 492 22.53 8.85 -2.89
N ARG A 493 22.18 8.61 -1.64
CA ARG A 493 21.14 9.34 -0.93
C ARG A 493 21.23 10.88 -1.08
N PRO A 494 22.40 11.52 -0.93
CA PRO A 494 22.50 12.97 -1.04
C PRO A 494 22.14 13.52 -2.44
N ASP A 495 22.27 12.70 -3.48
CA ASP A 495 22.03 13.07 -4.88
C ASP A 495 20.59 12.73 -5.33
N ALA A 496 19.83 12.05 -4.47
CA ALA A 496 18.49 11.56 -4.79
C ALA A 496 17.41 12.57 -4.40
N SER A 497 16.53 12.88 -5.33
CA SER A 497 15.32 13.67 -5.09
C SER A 497 14.07 12.93 -5.62
N VAL A 498 12.90 13.29 -5.10
CA VAL A 498 11.61 12.76 -5.57
C VAL A 498 11.49 12.89 -7.08
N GLU A 499 11.90 14.05 -7.63
CA GLU A 499 11.81 14.32 -9.06
C GLU A 499 12.79 13.45 -9.87
N THR A 500 14.05 13.33 -9.43
CA THR A 500 15.08 12.55 -10.14
C THR A 500 14.74 11.06 -10.13
N VAL A 501 14.45 10.50 -8.96
CA VAL A 501 14.08 9.08 -8.82
C VAL A 501 12.75 8.80 -9.52
N GLY A 502 11.74 9.68 -9.39
CA GLY A 502 10.45 9.54 -10.05
C GLY A 502 10.55 9.52 -11.59
N ARG A 503 11.42 10.35 -12.19
CA ARG A 503 11.70 10.30 -13.64
C ARG A 503 12.34 8.97 -14.04
N MET A 504 13.31 8.49 -13.25
CA MET A 504 13.98 7.22 -13.51
C MET A 504 13.02 6.04 -13.41
N MET A 505 12.08 6.03 -12.44
CA MET A 505 11.04 5.00 -12.32
C MET A 505 10.15 4.90 -13.58
N LEU A 506 10.09 5.95 -14.39
CA LEU A 506 9.37 6.00 -15.67
C LEU A 506 10.27 5.77 -16.89
N GLY A 507 11.48 5.27 -16.69
CA GLY A 507 12.41 4.92 -17.77
C GLY A 507 13.20 6.08 -18.35
N ARG A 508 13.14 7.27 -17.74
CA ARG A 508 13.95 8.44 -18.16
C ARG A 508 15.25 8.47 -17.36
N LYS A 509 16.39 8.39 -18.05
CA LYS A 509 17.72 8.50 -17.38
C LYS A 509 17.82 9.82 -16.62
N ALA A 510 18.56 9.83 -15.50
CA ALA A 510 18.94 11.07 -14.84
C ALA A 510 19.62 11.98 -15.88
N ALA A 511 19.25 13.25 -15.90
CA ALA A 511 19.99 14.24 -16.69
C ALA A 511 21.42 14.29 -16.11
N ALA A 512 22.41 14.12 -16.97
CA ALA A 512 23.83 14.17 -16.62
C ALA A 512 24.23 15.55 -16.12
#